data_0269a01f2d77e414c8649d7e933aa52b
#
_entry.id   0269a01f2d77e414c8649d7e933aa52b
#
_cell.length_a   1.000
_cell.length_b   1.000
_cell.length_c   1.000
_cell.angle_alpha   90.00
_cell.angle_beta   90.00
_cell.angle_gamma   90.00
#
_symmetry.space_group_name_H-M   'P 1'
#
loop_
_entity.id
_entity.type
_entity.pdbx_description
1 polymer ?
#
loop_
_entity_poly.entity_id
_entity_poly.type
_entity_poly.pdbx_seq_one_letter_code
_entity_poly.pdbx_strand_id
1 'polypeptide(L)'
;MKKVLLTFIIEILIFSCSGTKIGKNKTRYFDENNVEISKSQFNRIRSTNKLLGIPGDSINHKKLTLREKRGKINNRKSLELLLEKATNLELDSLKPIVIIFHPGKDKNNSGAFKNYKSNSYNIERIRQWYGQLEDGINQVAQTKPIYIYKDSSGLEKYDGILTWYKDPEKTIEKLFFKHHYPGSSFVVISKNGDYISYFGEFGKEYVWEATQIMNK
;
A
#
# COMPACT_ATOMS: atom_id res chain seq x y z
N MET A 1 -6.52 23.13 -88.96
CA MET A 1 -6.80 23.58 -87.61
C MET A 1 -7.11 22.36 -86.76
N LYS A 2 -6.15 21.90 -85.95
CA LYS A 2 -6.33 20.69 -85.08
C LYS A 2 -6.84 21.13 -83.71
N LYS A 3 -7.99 20.68 -83.36
CA LYS A 3 -8.55 20.86 -82.01
C LYS A 3 -7.85 19.87 -81.05
N VAL A 4 -7.11 20.36 -80.08
CA VAL A 4 -6.53 19.58 -79.04
C VAL A 4 -7.58 19.46 -77.93
N LEU A 5 -8.07 18.24 -77.64
CA LEU A 5 -9.01 17.91 -76.59
C LEU A 5 -8.15 17.66 -75.36
N LEU A 6 -8.26 18.59 -74.37
CA LEU A 6 -7.55 18.47 -73.10
C LEU A 6 -8.44 17.68 -72.15
N THR A 7 -8.13 16.40 -71.95
CA THR A 7 -8.79 15.55 -70.99
C THR A 7 -8.20 15.79 -69.60
N PHE A 8 -8.98 16.44 -68.71
CA PHE A 8 -8.61 16.58 -67.31
C PHE A 8 -8.94 15.26 -66.61
N ILE A 9 -7.88 14.56 -66.22
CA ILE A 9 -8.03 13.38 -65.31
C ILE A 9 -8.05 13.95 -63.88
N ILE A 10 -9.22 13.91 -63.26
CA ILE A 10 -9.40 14.20 -61.85
C ILE A 10 -9.01 12.93 -61.10
N GLU A 11 -7.81 12.90 -60.52
CA GLU A 11 -7.41 11.90 -59.53
C GLU A 11 -8.15 12.18 -58.23
N ILE A 12 -9.18 11.41 -57.95
CA ILE A 12 -9.86 11.37 -56.67
C ILE A 12 -8.92 10.63 -55.72
N LEU A 13 -8.13 11.35 -54.95
CA LEU A 13 -7.42 10.82 -53.77
C LEU A 13 -8.47 10.44 -52.73
N ILE A 14 -8.84 9.17 -52.72
CA ILE A 14 -9.59 8.56 -51.67
C ILE A 14 -8.65 8.51 -50.44
N PHE A 15 -8.71 9.55 -49.58
CA PHE A 15 -8.18 9.45 -48.24
C PHE A 15 -8.98 8.37 -47.51
N SER A 16 -8.49 7.14 -47.60
CA SER A 16 -8.91 6.08 -46.73
C SER A 16 -8.52 6.49 -45.31
N CYS A 17 -9.47 7.08 -44.60
CA CYS A 17 -9.37 7.29 -43.18
C CYS A 17 -9.40 5.90 -42.56
N SER A 18 -8.24 5.24 -42.50
CA SER A 18 -8.06 4.07 -41.67
C SER A 18 -8.25 4.54 -40.25
N GLY A 19 -9.47 4.35 -39.72
CA GLY A 19 -9.75 4.54 -38.32
C GLY A 19 -8.73 3.75 -37.55
N THR A 20 -7.75 4.43 -36.98
CA THR A 20 -6.83 3.88 -35.99
C THR A 20 -7.73 3.29 -34.91
N LYS A 21 -7.91 1.97 -34.95
CA LYS A 21 -8.39 1.23 -33.80
C LYS A 21 -7.48 1.70 -32.67
N ILE A 22 -8.04 2.45 -31.71
CA ILE A 22 -7.35 2.80 -30.48
C ILE A 22 -6.96 1.45 -29.87
N GLY A 23 -5.75 1.00 -30.19
CA GLY A 23 -5.21 -0.24 -29.68
C GLY A 23 -5.27 -0.13 -28.18
N LYS A 24 -5.93 -1.11 -27.51
CA LYS A 24 -5.93 -1.20 -26.04
C LYS A 24 -4.48 -0.95 -25.62
N ASN A 25 -4.22 0.20 -24.99
CA ASN A 25 -2.87 0.61 -24.61
C ASN A 25 -2.22 -0.55 -23.86
N LYS A 26 -1.20 -1.16 -24.48
CA LYS A 26 -0.52 -2.32 -23.92
C LYS A 26 0.03 -1.95 -22.55
N THR A 27 -0.26 -2.77 -21.54
CA THR A 27 0.27 -2.52 -20.19
C THR A 27 1.80 -2.57 -20.20
N ARG A 28 2.43 -1.52 -19.70
CA ARG A 28 3.88 -1.40 -19.52
C ARG A 28 4.23 -1.72 -18.08
N TYR A 29 5.38 -2.34 -17.86
CA TYR A 29 5.82 -2.82 -16.56
C TYR A 29 7.17 -2.19 -16.22
N PHE A 30 7.30 -1.74 -14.97
CA PHE A 30 8.49 -1.06 -14.47
C PHE A 30 8.97 -1.72 -13.18
N ASP A 31 10.27 -1.76 -13.00
CA ASP A 31 10.87 -2.15 -11.72
C ASP A 31 10.78 -1.02 -10.68
N GLU A 32 11.38 -1.23 -9.52
CA GLU A 32 11.40 -0.24 -8.42
C GLU A 32 12.21 1.02 -8.74
N ASN A 33 13.11 0.94 -9.72
CA ASN A 33 13.96 2.06 -10.18
C ASN A 33 13.37 2.80 -11.39
N ASN A 34 12.12 2.50 -11.80
CA ASN A 34 11.44 3.02 -12.99
C ASN A 34 12.06 2.57 -14.34
N VAL A 35 12.80 1.47 -14.36
CA VAL A 35 13.29 0.86 -15.60
C VAL A 35 12.17 -0.02 -16.16
N GLU A 36 11.87 0.14 -17.46
CA GLU A 36 10.87 -0.70 -18.13
C GLU A 36 11.39 -2.12 -18.28
N ILE A 37 10.57 -3.08 -17.86
CA ILE A 37 10.88 -4.51 -17.89
C ILE A 37 9.77 -5.30 -18.58
N SER A 38 10.06 -6.52 -18.98
CA SER A 38 9.04 -7.40 -19.55
C SER A 38 8.03 -7.84 -18.50
N LYS A 39 6.79 -8.19 -18.93
CA LYS A 39 5.78 -8.78 -18.06
C LYS A 39 6.28 -10.03 -17.33
N SER A 40 7.09 -10.85 -17.99
CA SER A 40 7.67 -12.06 -17.42
C SER A 40 8.63 -11.72 -16.27
N GLN A 41 9.55 -10.76 -16.49
CA GLN A 41 10.45 -10.29 -15.43
C GLN A 41 9.67 -9.68 -14.26
N PHE A 42 8.68 -8.83 -14.53
CA PHE A 42 7.82 -8.25 -13.50
C PHE A 42 7.17 -9.33 -12.64
N ASN A 43 6.56 -10.36 -13.25
CA ASN A 43 5.91 -11.45 -12.54
C ASN A 43 6.91 -12.28 -11.73
N ARG A 44 8.09 -12.58 -12.30
CA ARG A 44 9.17 -13.31 -11.61
C ARG A 44 9.65 -12.56 -10.38
N ILE A 45 9.89 -11.25 -10.48
CA ILE A 45 10.34 -10.45 -9.35
C ILE A 45 9.23 -10.37 -8.29
N ARG A 46 7.99 -10.13 -8.70
CA ARG A 46 6.84 -10.08 -7.79
C ARG A 46 6.64 -11.40 -7.03
N SER A 47 6.89 -12.55 -7.68
CA SER A 47 6.73 -13.88 -7.03
C SER A 47 7.71 -14.14 -5.88
N THR A 48 8.79 -13.37 -5.78
CA THR A 48 9.71 -13.44 -4.63
C THR A 48 9.10 -12.89 -3.34
N ASN A 49 7.96 -12.20 -3.44
CA ASN A 49 7.27 -11.52 -2.34
C ASN A 49 8.07 -10.39 -1.64
N LYS A 50 9.23 -10.01 -2.19
CA LYS A 50 10.04 -8.87 -1.71
C LYS A 50 9.54 -7.54 -2.25
N LEU A 51 8.89 -7.56 -3.43
CA LEU A 51 8.31 -6.40 -4.08
C LEU A 51 6.82 -6.65 -4.38
N LEU A 52 6.05 -5.56 -4.35
CA LEU A 52 4.63 -5.56 -4.74
C LEU A 52 4.44 -4.80 -6.04
N GLY A 53 3.45 -5.24 -6.83
CA GLY A 53 2.99 -4.50 -7.98
C GLY A 53 1.96 -3.44 -7.58
N ILE A 54 2.22 -2.20 -7.92
CA ILE A 54 1.34 -1.04 -7.72
C ILE A 54 0.98 -0.42 -9.08
N PRO A 55 -0.09 0.39 -9.18
CA PRO A 55 -0.30 1.26 -10.32
C PRO A 55 0.92 2.15 -10.54
N GLY A 56 1.32 2.35 -11.79
CA GLY A 56 2.36 3.30 -12.15
C GLY A 56 1.79 4.69 -12.47
N ASP A 57 2.62 5.54 -13.06
CA ASP A 57 2.29 6.95 -13.31
C ASP A 57 1.24 7.17 -14.39
N SER A 58 0.90 6.14 -15.16
CA SER A 58 -0.16 6.15 -16.18
C SER A 58 -1.10 4.98 -16.01
N ILE A 59 -2.33 5.10 -16.55
CA ILE A 59 -3.39 4.10 -16.37
C ILE A 59 -3.02 2.69 -16.85
N ASN A 60 -2.12 2.60 -17.82
CA ASN A 60 -1.62 1.33 -18.36
C ASN A 60 -0.22 0.95 -17.83
N HIS A 61 0.29 1.64 -16.81
CA HIS A 61 1.57 1.33 -16.18
C HIS A 61 1.38 0.51 -14.89
N LYS A 62 2.27 -0.45 -14.69
CA LYS A 62 2.43 -1.19 -13.42
C LYS A 62 3.88 -1.09 -12.99
N LYS A 63 4.10 -0.79 -11.73
CA LYS A 63 5.43 -0.62 -11.15
C LYS A 63 5.63 -1.55 -9.97
N LEU A 64 6.86 -2.02 -9.78
CA LEU A 64 7.26 -2.71 -8.57
C LEU A 64 7.64 -1.70 -7.48
N THR A 65 7.34 -2.03 -6.24
CA THR A 65 7.80 -1.27 -5.06
C THR A 65 8.25 -2.23 -3.98
N LEU A 66 9.30 -1.85 -3.24
CA LEU A 66 9.79 -2.62 -2.10
C LEU A 66 8.71 -2.71 -1.02
N ARG A 67 8.54 -3.89 -0.46
CA ARG A 67 7.67 -4.11 0.71
C ARG A 67 8.35 -3.60 1.98
N GLU A 68 9.59 -3.97 2.20
CA GLU A 68 10.36 -3.49 3.35
C GLU A 68 11.13 -2.23 2.99
N LYS A 69 11.07 -1.24 3.88
CA LYS A 69 11.91 -0.05 3.84
C LYS A 69 12.46 0.23 5.22
N ARG A 70 13.73 0.60 5.27
CA ARG A 70 14.42 1.05 6.46
C ARG A 70 14.86 2.49 6.27
N GLY A 71 14.87 3.24 7.35
CA GLY A 71 15.28 4.65 7.31
C GLY A 71 15.24 5.27 8.69
N LYS A 72 15.30 6.60 8.71
CA LYS A 72 15.24 7.38 9.93
C LYS A 72 14.29 8.56 9.77
N ILE A 73 13.45 8.81 10.76
CA ILE A 73 12.64 10.03 10.85
C ILE A 73 13.44 11.11 11.60
N ASN A 74 13.38 12.33 11.11
CA ASN A 74 14.18 13.42 11.66
C ASN A 74 13.71 13.86 13.06
N ASN A 75 12.43 13.76 13.35
CA ASN A 75 11.85 14.22 14.60
C ASN A 75 10.83 13.20 15.15
N ARG A 76 11.35 12.18 15.83
CA ARG A 76 10.52 11.16 16.50
C ARG A 76 9.62 11.77 17.57
N LYS A 77 10.13 12.74 18.33
CA LYS A 77 9.34 13.38 19.42
C LYS A 77 8.11 14.10 18.90
N SER A 78 8.22 14.80 17.77
CA SER A 78 7.04 15.42 17.15
C SER A 78 6.00 14.40 16.68
N LEU A 79 6.42 13.27 16.14
CA LEU A 79 5.52 12.19 15.77
C LEU A 79 4.83 11.58 17.00
N GLU A 80 5.58 11.35 18.10
CA GLU A 80 5.07 10.86 19.37
C GLU A 80 3.96 11.76 19.92
N LEU A 81 4.24 13.08 20.06
CA LEU A 81 3.26 14.05 20.51
C LEU A 81 2.01 14.14 19.62
N LEU A 82 2.20 14.03 18.30
CA LEU A 82 1.09 14.00 17.35
C LEU A 82 0.21 12.76 17.53
N LEU A 83 0.80 11.60 17.74
CA LEU A 83 0.09 10.36 18.00
C LEU A 83 -0.61 10.39 19.36
N GLU A 84 0.05 10.83 20.43
CA GLU A 84 -0.55 10.99 21.76
C GLU A 84 -1.80 11.88 21.71
N LYS A 85 -1.68 13.04 21.05
CA LYS A 85 -2.81 13.97 20.86
C LYS A 85 -3.96 13.35 20.06
N ALA A 86 -3.65 12.57 19.02
CA ALA A 86 -4.67 11.99 18.14
C ALA A 86 -5.36 10.77 18.76
N THR A 87 -4.67 10.03 19.62
CA THR A 87 -5.15 8.76 20.17
C THR A 87 -5.54 8.85 21.65
N ASN A 88 -5.12 9.90 22.34
CA ASN A 88 -5.22 10.04 23.81
C ASN A 88 -4.50 8.89 24.55
N LEU A 89 -3.48 8.31 23.93
CA LEU A 89 -2.61 7.30 24.53
C LEU A 89 -1.33 7.98 25.01
N GLU A 90 -0.78 7.51 26.11
CA GLU A 90 0.54 7.90 26.60
C GLU A 90 1.59 6.95 26.02
N LEU A 91 2.61 7.49 25.36
CA LEU A 91 3.65 6.72 24.70
C LEU A 91 4.98 6.80 25.48
N ASP A 92 5.56 5.65 25.76
CA ASP A 92 6.87 5.57 26.40
C ASP A 92 7.96 5.94 25.41
N SER A 93 8.64 7.06 25.65
CA SER A 93 9.69 7.58 24.77
C SER A 93 10.91 6.65 24.66
N LEU A 94 11.09 5.72 25.60
CA LEU A 94 12.18 4.76 25.62
C LEU A 94 11.89 3.48 24.84
N LYS A 95 10.62 3.26 24.46
CA LYS A 95 10.16 2.08 23.75
C LYS A 95 9.92 2.35 22.28
N PRO A 96 9.95 1.32 21.41
CA PRO A 96 9.58 1.48 20.02
C PRO A 96 8.09 1.81 19.89
N ILE A 97 7.76 2.65 18.90
CA ILE A 97 6.38 2.88 18.46
C ILE A 97 6.06 1.86 17.37
N VAL A 98 5.04 1.04 17.59
CA VAL A 98 4.54 0.05 16.62
C VAL A 98 3.21 0.56 16.06
N ILE A 99 3.10 0.72 14.74
CA ILE A 99 1.87 1.18 14.08
C ILE A 99 1.42 0.14 13.09
N ILE A 100 0.16 -0.27 13.19
CA ILE A 100 -0.54 -1.05 12.17
C ILE A 100 -1.41 -0.06 11.39
N PHE A 101 -1.19 0.01 10.07
CA PHE A 101 -1.84 0.99 9.21
C PHE A 101 -2.84 0.35 8.26
N HIS A 102 -4.08 0.84 8.28
CA HIS A 102 -5.15 0.42 7.37
C HIS A 102 -5.42 1.50 6.32
N PRO A 103 -5.20 1.22 5.02
CA PRO A 103 -5.36 2.22 3.96
C PRO A 103 -6.82 2.41 3.51
N GLY A 104 -7.74 1.59 3.99
CA GLY A 104 -9.12 1.48 3.48
C GLY A 104 -9.32 0.34 2.50
N LYS A 105 -10.56 0.12 2.08
CA LYS A 105 -10.90 -0.86 1.04
C LYS A 105 -10.40 -0.44 -0.32
N ASP A 106 -9.86 -1.37 -1.08
CA ASP A 106 -9.64 -1.17 -2.52
C ASP A 106 -10.99 -1.24 -3.25
N LYS A 107 -11.29 -0.20 -4.03
CA LYS A 107 -12.51 -0.15 -4.88
C LYS A 107 -12.58 -1.31 -5.88
N ASN A 108 -11.44 -1.81 -6.32
CA ASN A 108 -11.32 -2.88 -7.31
C ASN A 108 -11.27 -4.29 -6.67
N ASN A 109 -11.07 -4.40 -5.37
CA ASN A 109 -10.96 -5.68 -4.66
C ASN A 109 -12.22 -6.00 -3.83
N SER A 110 -13.38 -5.63 -4.36
CA SER A 110 -14.67 -5.83 -3.70
C SER A 110 -15.04 -7.31 -3.47
N GLY A 111 -14.33 -8.26 -4.11
CA GLY A 111 -14.63 -9.68 -4.02
C GLY A 111 -14.29 -10.32 -2.68
N ALA A 112 -13.10 -10.07 -2.14
CA ALA A 112 -12.64 -10.69 -0.89
C ALA A 112 -13.41 -10.18 0.35
N PHE A 113 -13.98 -8.97 0.29
CA PHE A 113 -14.72 -8.36 1.40
C PHE A 113 -16.24 -8.44 1.28
N LYS A 114 -16.77 -8.76 0.08
CA LYS A 114 -18.24 -8.88 -0.14
C LYS A 114 -18.89 -9.99 0.67
N ASN A 115 -18.15 -11.00 1.08
CA ASN A 115 -18.65 -12.19 1.78
C ASN A 115 -18.23 -12.24 3.26
N TYR A 116 -17.70 -11.15 3.83
CA TYR A 116 -17.45 -11.12 5.26
C TYR A 116 -18.80 -11.11 5.98
N LYS A 117 -19.23 -12.29 6.39
CA LYS A 117 -20.34 -12.44 7.35
C LYS A 117 -19.72 -12.26 8.73
N SER A 118 -20.21 -11.26 9.47
CA SER A 118 -19.94 -11.14 10.90
C SER A 118 -20.62 -12.32 11.59
N ASN A 119 -19.88 -13.42 11.76
CA ASN A 119 -20.30 -14.55 12.58
C ASN A 119 -19.30 -14.74 13.72
N SER A 120 -19.71 -15.44 14.77
CA SER A 120 -18.89 -15.67 15.95
C SER A 120 -17.51 -16.27 15.65
N TYR A 121 -17.43 -17.16 14.66
CA TYR A 121 -16.18 -17.79 14.24
C TYR A 121 -15.18 -16.77 13.62
N ASN A 122 -15.65 -15.88 12.76
CA ASN A 122 -14.80 -14.85 12.18
C ASN A 122 -14.35 -13.81 13.19
N ILE A 123 -15.22 -13.44 14.11
CA ILE A 123 -14.91 -12.52 15.22
C ILE A 123 -13.81 -13.13 16.10
N GLU A 124 -13.95 -14.40 16.47
CA GLU A 124 -12.96 -15.08 17.31
C GLU A 124 -11.61 -15.23 16.63
N ARG A 125 -11.58 -15.54 15.31
CA ARG A 125 -10.34 -15.58 14.54
C ARG A 125 -9.62 -14.22 14.51
N ILE A 126 -10.35 -13.12 14.36
CA ILE A 126 -9.78 -11.77 14.39
C ILE A 126 -9.21 -11.50 15.79
N ARG A 127 -9.98 -11.77 16.85
CA ARG A 127 -9.54 -11.57 18.23
C ARG A 127 -8.27 -12.36 18.54
N GLN A 128 -8.21 -13.63 18.18
CA GLN A 128 -7.04 -14.48 18.35
C GLN A 128 -5.83 -13.98 17.59
N TRP A 129 -6.00 -13.57 16.31
CA TRP A 129 -4.89 -13.12 15.49
C TRP A 129 -4.26 -11.84 16.06
N TYR A 130 -5.10 -10.85 16.42
CA TYR A 130 -4.61 -9.59 16.96
C TYR A 130 -4.14 -9.73 18.41
N GLY A 131 -4.78 -10.57 19.22
CA GLY A 131 -4.30 -10.91 20.56
C GLY A 131 -2.89 -11.48 20.52
N GLN A 132 -2.64 -12.47 19.66
CA GLN A 132 -1.29 -13.02 19.49
C GLN A 132 -0.30 -11.97 18.95
N LEU A 133 -0.72 -11.08 18.05
CA LEU A 133 0.13 -9.99 17.58
C LEU A 133 0.57 -9.09 18.74
N GLU A 134 -0.38 -8.64 19.57
CA GLU A 134 -0.13 -7.78 20.72
C GLU A 134 0.72 -8.47 21.79
N ASP A 135 0.43 -9.72 22.10
CA ASP A 135 1.20 -10.52 23.07
C ASP A 135 2.66 -10.63 22.66
N GLY A 136 2.95 -10.94 21.39
CA GLY A 136 4.31 -11.04 20.91
C GLY A 136 5.05 -9.70 20.90
N ILE A 137 4.37 -8.59 20.55
CA ILE A 137 4.96 -7.25 20.65
C ILE A 137 5.27 -6.91 22.11
N ASN A 138 4.34 -7.22 23.02
CA ASN A 138 4.53 -7.00 24.45
C ASN A 138 5.69 -7.82 25.03
N GLN A 139 5.85 -9.07 24.60
CA GLN A 139 6.96 -9.94 25.02
C GLN A 139 8.33 -9.38 24.61
N VAL A 140 8.45 -8.81 23.40
CA VAL A 140 9.75 -8.35 22.89
C VAL A 140 10.08 -6.91 23.28
N ALA A 141 9.11 -6.06 23.55
CA ALA A 141 9.36 -4.63 23.77
C ALA A 141 8.49 -3.99 24.88
N GLN A 142 7.66 -4.75 25.57
CA GLN A 142 6.74 -4.24 26.60
C GLN A 142 5.94 -3.01 26.13
N THR A 143 5.46 -3.04 24.90
CA THR A 143 4.65 -1.99 24.27
C THR A 143 3.44 -2.59 23.57
N LYS A 144 2.53 -1.75 23.11
CA LYS A 144 1.35 -2.15 22.34
C LYS A 144 1.33 -1.46 20.98
N PRO A 145 0.78 -2.09 19.95
CA PRO A 145 0.61 -1.43 18.65
C PRO A 145 -0.49 -0.37 18.72
N ILE A 146 -0.33 0.67 17.90
CA ILE A 146 -1.34 1.69 17.62
C ILE A 146 -1.95 1.35 16.27
N TYR A 147 -3.27 1.26 16.21
CA TYR A 147 -3.99 0.98 14.97
C TYR A 147 -4.45 2.30 14.33
N ILE A 148 -3.87 2.62 13.17
CA ILE A 148 -4.13 3.88 12.45
C ILE A 148 -4.79 3.58 11.11
N TYR A 149 -5.83 4.35 10.75
CA TYR A 149 -6.47 4.21 9.45
C TYR A 149 -6.42 5.52 8.64
N LYS A 150 -6.24 5.38 7.33
CA LYS A 150 -6.44 6.45 6.35
C LYS A 150 -7.92 6.64 6.02
N ASP A 151 -8.60 5.54 5.75
CA ASP A 151 -10.02 5.45 5.41
C ASP A 151 -10.65 4.32 6.23
N SER A 152 -11.80 4.60 6.86
CA SER A 152 -12.46 3.66 7.78
C SER A 152 -13.18 2.52 7.07
N SER A 153 -13.30 2.56 5.74
CA SER A 153 -13.97 1.49 5.00
C SER A 153 -13.30 0.14 5.22
N GLY A 154 -14.07 -0.85 5.66
CA GLY A 154 -13.60 -2.20 5.97
C GLY A 154 -13.13 -2.41 7.41
N LEU A 155 -13.28 -1.42 8.28
CA LEU A 155 -12.99 -1.55 9.71
C LEU A 155 -14.16 -2.15 10.51
N GLU A 156 -15.35 -2.22 9.95
CA GLU A 156 -16.57 -2.71 10.60
C GLU A 156 -16.39 -4.12 11.21
N LYS A 157 -15.52 -4.91 10.60
CA LYS A 157 -15.20 -6.27 11.09
C LYS A 157 -14.37 -6.30 12.37
N TYR A 158 -13.81 -5.18 12.78
CA TYR A 158 -12.98 -5.03 13.98
C TYR A 158 -13.72 -4.35 15.12
N ASP A 159 -15.00 -3.97 14.93
CA ASP A 159 -15.81 -3.30 15.94
C ASP A 159 -15.89 -4.13 17.23
N GLY A 160 -15.62 -3.49 18.37
CA GLY A 160 -15.57 -4.15 19.69
C GLY A 160 -14.36 -5.08 19.91
N ILE A 161 -13.40 -5.13 18.96
CA ILE A 161 -12.17 -5.92 19.10
C ILE A 161 -10.97 -4.99 19.17
N LEU A 162 -10.86 -4.02 18.26
CA LEU A 162 -9.75 -3.10 18.15
C LEU A 162 -10.24 -1.65 18.10
N THR A 163 -9.46 -0.76 18.70
CA THR A 163 -9.67 0.68 18.56
C THR A 163 -8.77 1.22 17.48
N TRP A 164 -9.39 1.73 16.41
CA TRP A 164 -8.69 2.34 15.28
C TRP A 164 -8.78 3.86 15.37
N TYR A 165 -7.67 4.54 15.13
CA TYR A 165 -7.57 5.99 15.14
C TYR A 165 -7.34 6.52 13.72
N LYS A 166 -7.90 7.68 13.42
CA LYS A 166 -7.67 8.32 12.12
C LYS A 166 -6.22 8.78 12.02
N ASP A 167 -5.60 8.61 10.84
CA ASP A 167 -4.25 9.11 10.58
C ASP A 167 -4.19 10.64 10.76
N PRO A 168 -3.48 11.14 11.80
CA PRO A 168 -3.40 12.56 12.06
C PRO A 168 -2.67 13.26 10.91
N GLU A 169 -3.34 14.24 10.29
CA GLU A 169 -2.79 15.05 9.17
C GLU A 169 -2.25 14.23 7.99
N LYS A 170 -2.68 12.97 7.86
CA LYS A 170 -2.13 11.98 6.90
C LYS A 170 -0.63 11.75 7.10
N THR A 171 -0.14 11.83 8.32
CA THR A 171 1.29 11.77 8.64
C THR A 171 1.86 10.40 8.41
N ILE A 172 1.18 9.35 8.85
CA ILE A 172 1.65 7.96 8.68
C ILE A 172 1.64 7.56 7.21
N GLU A 173 0.58 7.94 6.48
CA GLU A 173 0.51 7.75 5.03
C GLU A 173 1.69 8.43 4.31
N LYS A 174 1.92 9.72 4.59
CA LYS A 174 2.97 10.50 3.92
C LYS A 174 4.38 10.01 4.22
N LEU A 175 4.64 9.60 5.46
CA LEU A 175 5.97 9.13 5.87
C LEU A 175 6.30 7.73 5.36
N PHE A 176 5.33 6.79 5.43
CA PHE A 176 5.63 5.37 5.27
C PHE A 176 4.86 4.69 4.14
N PHE A 177 3.60 5.10 3.84
CA PHE A 177 2.68 4.34 3.00
C PHE A 177 2.08 5.16 1.86
N LYS A 178 2.94 5.73 1.01
CA LYS A 178 2.54 6.63 -0.10
C LYS A 178 1.66 5.98 -1.15
N HIS A 179 1.65 4.67 -1.24
CA HIS A 179 0.85 3.92 -2.20
C HIS A 179 -0.31 3.24 -1.50
N HIS A 180 -1.46 3.16 -2.20
CA HIS A 180 -2.57 2.37 -1.72
C HIS A 180 -2.35 0.90 -2.07
N TYR A 181 -2.51 0.01 -1.10
CA TYR A 181 -2.49 -1.44 -1.29
C TYR A 181 -3.54 -2.08 -0.37
N PRO A 182 -4.36 -3.03 -0.88
CA PRO A 182 -5.33 -3.71 -0.04
C PRO A 182 -4.63 -4.48 1.09
N GLY A 183 -5.23 -4.44 2.26
CA GLY A 183 -4.65 -5.02 3.47
C GLY A 183 -3.86 -4.01 4.30
N SER A 184 -3.58 -4.39 5.54
CA SER A 184 -2.84 -3.54 6.46
C SER A 184 -1.34 -3.61 6.18
N SER A 185 -0.65 -2.54 6.53
CA SER A 185 0.81 -2.40 6.55
C SER A 185 1.27 -2.14 7.97
N PHE A 186 2.57 -2.21 8.25
CA PHE A 186 3.07 -1.82 9.56
C PHE A 186 4.36 -1.01 9.48
N VAL A 187 4.64 -0.24 10.53
CA VAL A 187 5.93 0.40 10.78
C VAL A 187 6.28 0.29 12.24
N VAL A 188 7.55 0.00 12.51
CA VAL A 188 8.14 0.03 13.85
C VAL A 188 9.23 1.08 13.88
N ILE A 189 9.17 1.99 14.86
CA ILE A 189 10.07 3.14 14.98
C ILE A 189 10.77 3.04 16.32
N SER A 190 12.12 2.99 16.31
CA SER A 190 12.94 2.94 17.51
C SER A 190 12.89 4.25 18.31
N LYS A 191 13.39 4.24 19.55
CA LYS A 191 13.56 5.45 20.38
C LYS A 191 14.42 6.53 19.70
N ASN A 192 15.33 6.16 18.80
CA ASN A 192 16.23 7.06 18.09
C ASN A 192 15.65 7.54 16.74
N GLY A 193 14.45 7.10 16.37
CA GLY A 193 13.79 7.45 15.11
C GLY A 193 14.14 6.57 13.91
N ASP A 194 15.02 5.57 14.07
CA ASP A 194 15.24 4.58 13.03
C ASP A 194 13.97 3.73 12.87
N TYR A 195 13.65 3.30 11.64
CA TYR A 195 12.43 2.55 11.42
C TYR A 195 12.58 1.38 10.44
N ILE A 196 11.71 0.39 10.62
CA ILE A 196 11.39 -0.65 9.64
C ILE A 196 9.90 -0.49 9.29
N SER A 197 9.59 -0.25 8.03
CA SER A 197 8.21 -0.28 7.53
C SER A 197 8.03 -1.41 6.54
N TYR A 198 6.85 -2.03 6.56
CA TYR A 198 6.48 -3.11 5.66
C TYR A 198 5.13 -2.82 5.02
N PHE A 199 5.13 -2.76 3.70
CA PHE A 199 4.01 -2.37 2.87
C PHE A 199 3.20 -3.58 2.41
N GLY A 200 1.89 -3.57 2.67
CA GLY A 200 0.96 -4.65 2.35
C GLY A 200 0.94 -5.78 3.39
N GLU A 201 0.13 -6.79 3.15
CA GLU A 201 -0.13 -7.90 4.06
C GLU A 201 1.15 -8.51 4.67
N PHE A 202 1.13 -8.79 5.96
CA PHE A 202 2.28 -9.28 6.73
C PHE A 202 1.88 -10.40 7.69
N GLY A 203 2.85 -11.23 8.06
CA GLY A 203 2.75 -12.15 9.20
C GLY A 203 3.06 -11.42 10.50
N LYS A 204 2.42 -11.81 11.60
CA LYS A 204 2.65 -11.21 12.92
C LYS A 204 4.08 -11.42 13.42
N GLU A 205 4.70 -12.54 13.03
CA GLU A 205 6.08 -12.89 13.36
C GLU A 205 7.05 -11.82 12.83
N TYR A 206 6.74 -11.25 11.66
CA TYR A 206 7.57 -10.22 11.07
C TYR A 206 7.47 -8.87 11.82
N VAL A 207 6.29 -8.57 12.39
CA VAL A 207 6.13 -7.41 13.28
C VAL A 207 6.94 -7.60 14.56
N TRP A 208 6.94 -8.81 15.14
CA TRP A 208 7.73 -9.13 16.34
C TRP A 208 9.23 -8.98 16.07
N GLU A 209 9.72 -9.54 14.97
CA GLU A 209 11.12 -9.41 14.54
C GLU A 209 11.52 -7.95 14.36
N ALA A 210 10.72 -7.17 13.61
CA ALA A 210 10.96 -5.75 13.41
C ALA A 210 10.96 -4.99 14.75
N THR A 211 10.04 -5.33 15.67
CA THR A 211 9.96 -4.74 16.99
C THR A 211 11.19 -5.07 17.83
N GLN A 212 11.66 -6.31 17.81
CA GLN A 212 12.89 -6.72 18.49
C GLN A 212 14.12 -5.98 17.97
N ILE A 213 14.23 -5.81 16.64
CA ILE A 213 15.32 -5.04 16.01
C ILE A 213 15.28 -3.57 16.44
N MET A 214 14.11 -2.97 16.53
CA MET A 214 13.92 -1.55 16.85
C MET A 214 13.91 -1.25 18.36
N ASN A 215 13.88 -2.26 19.22
CA ASN A 215 13.89 -2.13 20.69
C ASN A 215 15.31 -2.00 21.28
N LYS A 216 16.28 -1.55 20.49
CA LYS A 216 17.70 -1.41 20.91
C LYS A 216 18.01 -0.01 21.45
#